data_e5564e41cb8b3b20eca1868d8b00411d
#
_entry.id   e5564e41cb8b3b20eca1868d8b00411d
#
_cell.length_a   1.000
_cell.length_b   1.000
_cell.length_c   1.000
_cell.angle_alpha   90.00
_cell.angle_beta   90.00
_cell.angle_gamma   90.00
#
_symmetry.space_group_name_H-M   'P 1'
#
loop_
_entity.id
_entity.type
_entity.pdbx_description
1 polymer ?
#
loop_
_entity_poly.entity_id
_entity_poly.type
_entity_poly.pdbx_seq_one_letter_code
_entity_poly.pdbx_strand_id
1 'polypeptide(L)'
;MTIGTATETLIHPREIFRETVRQGATKLIVAHNHPSGDLEPSTEDIYLTEQLLKGSQYLDIPLLDHLILGNGDYQSLRQGTDLWIRYPQGE
;
A
#
# COMPACT_ATOMS: atom_id res chain seq x y z
N MET A 1 -5.89 8.96 4.07
CA MET A 1 -4.71 8.89 4.97
C MET A 1 -3.54 8.25 4.26
N THR A 2 -2.36 8.77 4.45
CA THR A 2 -1.13 8.22 3.89
C THR A 2 -0.30 7.61 5.01
N ILE A 3 0.12 6.35 4.84
CA ILE A 3 1.04 5.68 5.74
C ILE A 3 2.35 5.47 5.00
N GLY A 4 3.45 6.01 5.54
CA GLY A 4 4.77 5.86 4.98
C GLY A 4 5.66 4.97 5.84
N THR A 5 6.53 4.19 5.19
CA THR A 5 7.58 3.45 5.85
C THR A 5 8.94 3.91 5.32
N ALA A 6 9.90 4.08 6.22
CA ALA A 6 11.23 4.59 5.85
C ALA A 6 12.28 3.48 5.70
N THR A 7 11.87 2.21 5.83
CA THR A 7 12.77 1.06 5.78
C THR A 7 12.23 0.01 4.82
N GLU A 8 13.05 -0.99 4.47
CA GLU A 8 12.63 -2.13 3.68
C GLU A 8 11.78 -3.14 4.46
N THR A 9 11.71 -3.01 5.77
CA THR A 9 10.89 -3.86 6.61
C THR A 9 9.43 -3.48 6.45
N LEU A 10 8.61 -4.38 5.95
CA LEU A 10 7.20 -4.13 5.73
C LEU A 10 6.44 -4.19 7.05
N ILE A 11 5.51 -3.25 7.23
CA ILE A 11 4.62 -3.23 8.37
C ILE A 11 3.52 -4.28 8.13
N HIS A 12 3.13 -5.00 9.18
CA HIS A 12 2.06 -5.99 9.08
C HIS A 12 0.73 -5.28 8.73
N PRO A 13 -0.12 -5.84 7.82
CA PRO A 13 -1.39 -5.22 7.45
C PRO A 13 -2.26 -4.84 8.64
N ARG A 14 -2.28 -5.67 9.69
CA ARG A 14 -3.05 -5.41 10.90
C ARG A 14 -2.66 -4.07 11.54
N GLU A 15 -1.38 -3.74 11.57
CA GLU A 15 -0.90 -2.49 12.15
C GLU A 15 -1.30 -1.29 11.31
N ILE A 16 -1.27 -1.44 9.98
CA ILE A 16 -1.69 -0.41 9.05
C ILE A 16 -3.18 -0.10 9.26
N PHE A 17 -4.02 -1.12 9.31
CA PHE A 17 -5.46 -0.94 9.51
C PHE A 17 -5.80 -0.42 10.89
N ARG A 18 -5.07 -0.84 11.92
CA ARG A 18 -5.26 -0.32 13.28
C ARG A 18 -5.07 1.20 13.29
N GLU A 19 -3.99 1.68 12.69
CA GLU A 19 -3.70 3.11 12.63
C GLU A 19 -4.74 3.85 11.77
N THR A 20 -5.14 3.27 10.64
CA THR A 20 -6.14 3.85 9.76
C THR A 20 -7.47 4.04 10.47
N VAL A 21 -7.91 3.02 11.19
CA VAL A 21 -9.17 3.06 11.96
C VAL A 21 -9.04 4.04 13.13
N ARG A 22 -7.92 4.02 13.84
CA ARG A 22 -7.67 4.92 14.96
C ARG A 22 -7.75 6.39 14.54
N GLN A 23 -7.28 6.70 13.35
CA GLN A 23 -7.30 8.06 12.81
C GLN A 23 -8.66 8.45 12.20
N GLY A 24 -9.60 7.52 12.12
CA GLY A 24 -10.89 7.79 11.50
C GLY A 24 -10.80 8.02 10.00
N ALA A 25 -9.77 7.51 9.34
CA ALA A 25 -9.58 7.70 7.90
C ALA A 25 -10.60 6.88 7.11
N THR A 26 -11.06 7.44 6.00
CA THR A 26 -12.02 6.77 5.10
C THR A 26 -11.38 6.21 3.85
N LYS A 27 -10.13 6.56 3.57
CA LYS A 27 -9.34 6.10 2.43
C LYS A 27 -7.89 5.99 2.86
N LEU A 28 -7.10 5.20 2.13
CA LEU A 28 -5.73 4.87 2.51
C LEU A 28 -4.79 4.90 1.30
N ILE A 29 -3.62 5.47 1.50
CA ILE A 29 -2.47 5.33 0.58
C ILE A 29 -1.30 4.84 1.42
N VAL A 30 -0.59 3.82 0.93
CA VAL A 30 0.63 3.32 1.56
C VAL A 30 1.82 3.71 0.70
N ALA A 31 2.86 4.23 1.33
CA ALA A 31 4.11 4.56 0.66
C ALA A 31 5.26 3.81 1.35
N HIS A 32 6.14 3.21 0.56
CA HIS A 32 7.24 2.38 1.04
C HIS A 32 8.54 2.85 0.39
N ASN A 33 9.55 3.15 1.20
CA ASN A 33 10.84 3.60 0.70
C ASN A 33 11.78 2.42 0.45
N HIS A 34 12.34 2.34 -0.77
CA HIS A 34 13.41 1.40 -1.11
C HIS A 34 14.75 2.16 -1.06
N PRO A 35 15.57 1.97 0.00
CA PRO A 35 16.82 2.71 0.13
C PRO A 35 17.81 2.49 -1.03
N SER A 36 17.73 1.34 -1.70
CA SER A 36 18.57 1.06 -2.88
C SER A 36 18.22 1.95 -4.07
N GLY A 37 17.05 2.57 -4.09
CA GLY A 37 16.56 3.33 -5.23
C GLY A 37 15.91 2.49 -6.31
N ASP A 38 15.93 1.16 -6.20
CA ASP A 38 15.24 0.28 -7.13
C ASP A 38 13.74 0.33 -6.86
N LEU A 39 12.97 0.77 -7.86
CA LEU A 39 11.53 0.95 -7.74
C LEU A 39 10.73 -0.31 -8.07
N GLU A 40 11.40 -1.40 -8.46
CA GLU A 40 10.72 -2.65 -8.78
C GLU A 40 10.09 -3.24 -7.51
N PRO A 41 8.79 -3.58 -7.53
CA PRO A 41 8.14 -4.19 -6.37
C PRO A 41 8.75 -5.56 -6.07
N SER A 42 9.04 -5.82 -4.80
CA SER A 42 9.46 -7.14 -4.35
C SER A 42 8.24 -8.07 -4.25
N THR A 43 8.51 -9.37 -4.10
CA THR A 43 7.44 -10.36 -3.86
C THR A 43 6.67 -10.01 -2.59
N GLU A 44 7.38 -9.55 -1.54
CA GLU A 44 6.77 -9.13 -0.28
C GLU A 44 5.89 -7.89 -0.48
N ASP A 45 6.30 -6.94 -1.32
CA ASP A 45 5.49 -5.76 -1.64
C ASP A 45 4.16 -6.17 -2.28
N ILE A 46 4.21 -7.08 -3.24
CA ILE A 46 3.03 -7.58 -3.93
C ILE A 46 2.11 -8.31 -2.95
N TYR A 47 2.67 -9.18 -2.11
CA TYR A 47 1.90 -9.92 -1.11
C TYR A 47 1.22 -8.96 -0.13
N LEU A 48 1.96 -7.98 0.40
CA LEU A 48 1.40 -6.97 1.31
C LEU A 48 0.25 -6.23 0.63
N THR A 49 0.44 -5.81 -0.61
CA THR A 49 -0.58 -5.08 -1.36
C THR A 49 -1.85 -5.91 -1.53
N GLU A 50 -1.72 -7.19 -1.85
CA GLU A 50 -2.88 -8.08 -1.94
C GLU A 50 -3.63 -8.18 -0.63
N GLN A 51 -2.92 -8.32 0.49
CA GLN A 51 -3.54 -8.39 1.82
C GLN A 51 -4.23 -7.08 2.17
N LEU A 52 -3.61 -5.94 1.83
CA LEU A 52 -4.21 -4.64 2.07
C LEU A 52 -5.47 -4.43 1.23
N LEU A 53 -5.46 -4.83 -0.04
CA LEU A 53 -6.62 -4.71 -0.92
C LEU A 53 -7.80 -5.54 -0.41
N LYS A 54 -7.54 -6.78 0.03
CA LYS A 54 -8.57 -7.65 0.59
C LYS A 54 -9.14 -7.06 1.87
N GLY A 55 -8.26 -6.61 2.79
CA GLY A 55 -8.70 -5.99 4.04
C GLY A 55 -9.48 -4.70 3.82
N SER A 56 -9.06 -3.91 2.84
CA SER A 56 -9.74 -2.67 2.46
C SER A 56 -11.15 -2.93 1.95
N GLN A 57 -11.34 -3.97 1.14
CA GLN A 57 -12.68 -4.38 0.72
C GLN A 57 -13.56 -4.75 1.90
N TYR A 58 -12.99 -5.50 2.84
CA TYR A 58 -13.72 -5.98 4.01
C TYR A 58 -14.12 -4.84 4.94
N LEU A 59 -13.22 -3.88 5.15
CA LEU A 59 -13.45 -2.76 6.07
C LEU A 59 -14.13 -1.56 5.40
N ASP A 60 -14.32 -1.60 4.09
CA ASP A 60 -14.86 -0.48 3.32
C ASP A 60 -14.01 0.79 3.48
N ILE A 61 -12.70 0.62 3.52
CA ILE A 61 -11.71 1.69 3.52
C ILE A 61 -10.81 1.50 2.30
N PRO A 62 -11.15 2.12 1.14
CA PRO A 62 -10.42 1.85 -0.08
C PRO A 62 -8.92 2.16 0.01
N LEU A 63 -8.10 1.25 -0.47
CA LEU A 63 -6.69 1.50 -0.73
C LEU A 63 -6.57 2.14 -2.11
N LEU A 64 -6.18 3.40 -2.15
CA LEU A 64 -6.11 4.16 -3.40
C LEU A 64 -4.87 3.82 -4.21
N ASP A 65 -3.75 3.60 -3.54
CA ASP A 65 -2.49 3.24 -4.19
C ASP A 65 -1.49 2.68 -3.17
N HIS A 66 -0.46 2.03 -3.68
CA HIS A 66 0.73 1.66 -2.94
C HIS A 66 1.93 2.18 -3.75
N LEU A 67 2.67 3.11 -3.18
CA LEU A 67 3.79 3.78 -3.85
C LEU A 67 5.11 3.25 -3.32
N ILE A 68 6.01 2.92 -4.25
CA ILE A 68 7.40 2.63 -3.92
C ILE A 68 8.22 3.87 -4.24
N LEU A 69 8.99 4.36 -3.26
CA LEU A 69 9.77 5.58 -3.36
C LEU A 69 11.26 5.26 -3.37
N GLY A 70 12.02 5.97 -4.18
CA GLY A 70 13.47 5.81 -4.21
C GLY A 70 14.13 6.83 -5.14
N ASN A 71 15.27 7.39 -4.72
CA ASN A 71 16.07 8.33 -5.50
C ASN A 71 15.27 9.49 -6.10
N GLY A 72 14.30 10.02 -5.33
CA GLY A 72 13.48 11.14 -5.79
C GLY A 72 12.44 10.77 -6.84
N ASP A 73 12.23 9.48 -7.08
CA ASP A 73 11.24 8.97 -8.03
C ASP A 73 10.28 8.01 -7.34
N TYR A 74 9.27 7.54 -8.05
CA TYR A 74 8.28 6.63 -7.47
C TYR A 74 7.71 5.67 -8.51
N GLN A 75 7.17 4.56 -8.00
CA GLN A 75 6.42 3.58 -8.80
C GLN A 75 5.07 3.36 -8.13
N SER A 76 3.99 3.51 -8.90
CA SER A 76 2.63 3.20 -8.44
C SER A 76 2.33 1.73 -8.75
N LEU A 77 1.99 0.94 -7.71
CA LEU A 77 1.58 -0.44 -7.94
C LEU A 77 0.20 -0.52 -8.58
N ARG A 78 -0.65 0.47 -8.35
CA ARG A 78 -1.95 0.52 -9.01
C ARG A 78 -1.80 0.64 -10.52
N GLN A 79 -0.91 1.51 -10.99
CA GLN A 79 -0.68 1.71 -12.42
C GLN A 79 0.16 0.59 -13.03
N GLY A 80 1.07 0.02 -12.26
CA GLY A 80 2.04 -0.96 -12.75
C GLY A 80 1.64 -2.42 -12.62
N THR A 81 0.48 -2.72 -12.03
CA THR A 81 0.01 -4.10 -11.84
C THR A 81 -1.48 -4.19 -12.15
N ASP A 82 -2.01 -5.43 -12.15
CA ASP A 82 -3.45 -5.68 -12.29
C ASP A 82 -4.17 -5.87 -10.96
N LEU A 83 -3.49 -5.59 -9.84
CA LEU A 83 -4.01 -5.90 -8.51
C LEU A 83 -5.33 -5.21 -8.21
N TRP A 84 -5.49 -3.93 -8.59
CA TRP A 84 -6.74 -3.20 -8.36
C TRP A 84 -7.87 -3.68 -9.26
N ILE A 85 -7.56 -4.32 -10.39
CA ILE A 85 -8.55 -4.98 -11.23
C ILE A 85 -9.04 -6.27 -10.57
N ARG A 86 -8.10 -7.04 -10.00
CA ARG A 86 -8.42 -8.30 -9.30
C ARG A 86 -9.12 -8.07 -7.95
N TYR A 87 -8.83 -6.94 -7.29
CA TYR A 87 -9.41 -6.58 -6.00
C TYR A 87 -9.97 -5.15 -6.05
N PRO A 88 -11.11 -4.95 -6.72
CA PRO A 88 -11.70 -3.60 -6.84
C PRO A 88 -12.03 -3.00 -5.48
N GLN A 89 -11.86 -1.70 -5.34
CA GLN A 89 -11.94 -1.02 -4.04
C GLN A 89 -13.26 -0.28 -3.81
N GLY A 90 -14.14 -0.18 -4.75
CA GLY A 90 -15.44 0.47 -4.55
C GLY A 90 -15.36 1.97 -4.28
N GLU A 91 -14.36 2.64 -4.80
CA GLU A 91 -14.15 4.09 -4.62
C GLU A 91 -14.97 4.95 -5.59
#